data_83ce6faab836e6065121b069fae167e3
#
_entry.id   83ce6faab836e6065121b069fae167e3
#
_cell.length_a   1.000
_cell.length_b   1.000
_cell.length_c   1.000
_cell.angle_alpha   90.00
_cell.angle_beta   90.00
_cell.angle_gamma   90.00
#
_symmetry.space_group_name_H-M   'P 1'
#
loop_
_entity.id
_entity.type
_entity.pdbx_description
1 polymer ?
#
loop_
_entity_poly.entity_id
_entity_poly.type
_entity_poly.pdbx_seq_one_letter_code
_entity_poly.pdbx_strand_id
1 'polypeptide(L)'
;INSGITESTKLAIRGGSNGGLLVGAVMTQRPDLAAVALPAVGVLDMLRYHTLTAGAGWSYDYGTAEQSKEMFEYLLSYSPVHNVRAGTAYPATLVTTGDHDDRVVPAHSFKFAAELQAKHAGDAPVLIRVEKDAGHGAGTPTSKIIDLYADVLAFTFAHMADPAEAPNGAKDEI
;
A
#
# COMPACT_ATOMS: atom_id res chain seq x y z
N ILE A 1 16.36 11.74 4.56
CA ILE A 1 17.47 11.24 3.73
C ILE A 1 18.53 12.31 3.60
N ASN A 2 18.22 13.48 3.05
CA ASN A 2 19.21 14.54 2.80
C ASN A 2 19.95 15.06 4.04
N SER A 3 19.35 14.92 5.22
CA SER A 3 19.97 15.29 6.52
C SER A 3 20.83 14.16 7.12
N GLY A 4 20.95 13.02 6.47
CA GLY A 4 21.72 11.88 6.96
C GLY A 4 21.09 11.09 8.12
N ILE A 5 19.83 11.36 8.46
CA ILE A 5 19.13 10.63 9.55
C ILE A 5 18.77 9.22 9.12
N THR A 6 18.41 9.01 7.85
CA THR A 6 18.07 7.72 7.27
C THR A 6 18.45 7.69 5.79
N GLU A 7 18.36 6.52 5.18
CA GLU A 7 18.52 6.30 3.75
C GLU A 7 17.33 5.50 3.20
N SER A 8 17.10 5.51 1.89
CA SER A 8 15.96 4.85 1.28
C SER A 8 15.91 3.34 1.57
N THR A 9 17.05 2.68 1.64
CA THR A 9 17.16 1.25 1.99
C THR A 9 16.74 0.91 3.43
N LYS A 10 16.70 1.93 4.30
CA LYS A 10 16.29 1.83 5.71
C LYS A 10 15.01 2.61 6.03
N LEU A 11 14.20 2.88 5.02
CA LEU A 11 12.95 3.59 5.16
C LEU A 11 11.76 2.70 4.78
N ALA A 12 10.80 2.58 5.68
CA ALA A 12 9.48 2.03 5.39
C ALA A 12 8.44 3.14 5.46
N ILE A 13 7.51 3.16 4.51
CA ILE A 13 6.36 4.07 4.53
C ILE A 13 5.07 3.27 4.78
N ARG A 14 4.28 3.71 5.75
CA ARG A 14 3.04 3.03 6.17
C ARG A 14 1.91 4.03 6.35
N GLY A 15 0.72 3.65 5.91
CA GLY A 15 -0.48 4.44 6.11
C GLY A 15 -1.74 3.63 5.84
N GLY A 16 -2.83 3.97 6.57
CA GLY A 16 -4.13 3.32 6.41
C GLY A 16 -5.21 4.28 5.92
N SER A 17 -6.20 3.77 5.20
CA SER A 17 -7.34 4.55 4.70
C SER A 17 -6.87 5.69 3.77
N ASN A 18 -7.14 6.96 4.12
CA ASN A 18 -6.53 8.11 3.42
C ASN A 18 -4.99 8.06 3.46
N GLY A 19 -4.39 7.58 4.56
CA GLY A 19 -2.94 7.33 4.63
C GLY A 19 -2.47 6.21 3.70
N GLY A 20 -3.34 5.24 3.38
CA GLY A 20 -3.08 4.23 2.36
C GLY A 20 -3.04 4.82 0.94
N LEU A 21 -3.92 5.81 0.65
CA LEU A 21 -3.82 6.62 -0.56
C LEU A 21 -2.48 7.35 -0.63
N LEU A 22 -2.07 8.00 0.46
CA LEU A 22 -0.79 8.71 0.52
C LEU A 22 0.38 7.77 0.21
N VAL A 23 0.44 6.59 0.84
CA VAL A 23 1.50 5.60 0.58
C VAL A 23 1.48 5.14 -0.87
N GLY A 24 0.31 4.79 -1.41
CA GLY A 24 0.17 4.39 -2.80
C GLY A 24 0.61 5.47 -3.79
N ALA A 25 0.22 6.71 -3.54
CA ALA A 25 0.60 7.86 -4.38
C ALA A 25 2.11 8.16 -4.30
N VAL A 26 2.70 8.09 -3.10
CA VAL A 26 4.15 8.32 -2.92
C VAL A 26 4.95 7.24 -3.63
N MET A 27 4.65 5.97 -3.42
CA MET A 27 5.43 4.88 -4.01
C MET A 27 5.31 4.81 -5.54
N THR A 28 4.20 5.26 -6.13
CA THR A 28 4.05 5.30 -7.59
C THR A 28 4.76 6.48 -8.22
N GLN A 29 4.92 7.60 -7.50
CA GLN A 29 5.64 8.80 -7.95
C GLN A 29 7.13 8.73 -7.65
N ARG A 30 7.52 8.14 -6.51
CA ARG A 30 8.88 8.05 -6.00
C ARG A 30 9.19 6.63 -5.51
N PRO A 31 9.27 5.65 -6.44
CA PRO A 31 9.57 4.26 -6.09
C PRO A 31 10.94 4.07 -5.45
N ASP A 32 11.85 5.03 -5.64
CA ASP A 32 13.20 5.09 -5.08
C ASP A 32 13.27 5.52 -3.61
N LEU A 33 12.17 6.02 -3.06
CA LEU A 33 12.18 6.73 -1.76
C LEU A 33 12.31 5.79 -0.57
N ALA A 34 11.76 4.58 -0.64
CA ALA A 34 11.69 3.65 0.48
C ALA A 34 12.00 2.23 0.05
N ALA A 35 12.51 1.42 0.97
CA ALA A 35 12.68 -0.02 0.78
C ALA A 35 11.36 -0.78 0.88
N VAL A 36 10.46 -0.31 1.75
CA VAL A 36 9.19 -0.99 2.05
C VAL A 36 8.02 -0.02 1.98
N ALA A 37 6.93 -0.43 1.32
CA ALA A 37 5.67 0.29 1.26
C ALA A 37 4.51 -0.57 1.80
N LEU A 38 3.73 -0.01 2.73
CA LEU A 38 2.68 -0.70 3.48
C LEU A 38 1.34 0.06 3.39
N PRO A 39 0.72 0.11 2.20
CA PRO A 39 -0.61 0.72 2.04
C PRO A 39 -1.67 -0.22 2.63
N ALA A 40 -2.42 0.26 3.63
CA ALA A 40 -3.46 -0.47 4.33
C ALA A 40 -4.84 0.13 4.05
N VAL A 41 -5.82 -0.70 3.70
CA VAL A 41 -7.23 -0.30 3.48
C VAL A 41 -7.36 1.03 2.71
N GLY A 42 -6.51 1.21 1.68
CA GLY A 42 -6.28 2.50 1.02
C GLY A 42 -7.29 2.85 -0.07
N VAL A 43 -7.57 4.15 -0.23
CA VAL A 43 -8.38 4.68 -1.34
C VAL A 43 -7.48 4.77 -2.58
N LEU A 44 -7.30 3.66 -3.30
CA LEU A 44 -6.24 3.51 -4.32
C LEU A 44 -6.71 3.73 -5.77
N ASP A 45 -8.03 3.91 -5.98
CA ASP A 45 -8.62 4.30 -7.28
C ASP A 45 -9.37 5.62 -7.12
N MET A 46 -8.71 6.73 -7.43
CA MET A 46 -9.28 8.06 -7.26
C MET A 46 -10.27 8.44 -8.36
N LEU A 47 -10.31 7.71 -9.46
CA LEU A 47 -11.29 8.00 -10.52
C LEU A 47 -12.67 7.42 -10.21
N ARG A 48 -12.74 6.36 -9.36
CA ARG A 48 -14.00 5.65 -9.08
C ARG A 48 -14.36 5.58 -7.60
N TYR A 49 -13.54 6.11 -6.70
CA TYR A 49 -13.77 5.99 -5.26
C TYR A 49 -15.18 6.40 -4.85
N HIS A 50 -15.72 7.46 -5.46
CA HIS A 50 -17.03 8.04 -5.15
C HIS A 50 -18.22 7.16 -5.59
N THR A 51 -17.99 6.18 -6.46
CA THR A 51 -19.01 5.21 -6.88
C THR A 51 -19.02 3.95 -6.01
N LEU A 52 -18.13 3.86 -5.02
CA LEU A 52 -17.92 2.68 -4.19
C LEU A 52 -18.31 2.98 -2.72
N THR A 53 -19.30 2.28 -2.21
CA THR A 53 -19.78 2.30 -0.81
C THR A 53 -19.76 3.70 -0.15
N ALA A 54 -18.95 3.91 0.90
CA ALA A 54 -18.85 5.18 1.62
C ALA A 54 -18.13 6.29 0.84
N GLY A 55 -17.52 5.97 -0.30
CA GLY A 55 -16.70 6.91 -1.08
C GLY A 55 -17.44 8.17 -1.53
N ALA A 56 -18.74 8.08 -1.82
CA ALA A 56 -19.55 9.25 -2.19
C ALA A 56 -19.46 10.38 -1.15
N GLY A 57 -19.34 10.03 0.14
CA GLY A 57 -19.21 10.99 1.24
C GLY A 57 -17.91 11.80 1.24
N TRP A 58 -16.88 11.36 0.50
CA TRP A 58 -15.57 12.03 0.43
C TRP A 58 -15.45 12.95 -0.79
N SER A 59 -16.48 13.03 -1.62
CA SER A 59 -16.50 13.87 -2.83
C SER A 59 -16.33 15.36 -2.50
N TYR A 60 -16.69 15.75 -1.28
CA TYR A 60 -16.49 17.12 -0.80
C TYR A 60 -15.00 17.46 -0.61
N ASP A 61 -14.19 16.47 -0.20
CA ASP A 61 -12.76 16.68 0.05
C ASP A 61 -11.92 16.53 -1.22
N TYR A 62 -12.23 15.51 -2.05
CA TYR A 62 -11.39 15.16 -3.21
C TYR A 62 -11.92 15.70 -4.56
N GLY A 63 -13.19 16.06 -4.65
CA GLY A 63 -13.87 16.20 -5.93
C GLY A 63 -14.09 14.85 -6.61
N THR A 64 -14.76 14.82 -7.77
CA THR A 64 -14.98 13.59 -8.54
C THR A 64 -14.50 13.73 -9.99
N ALA A 65 -14.11 12.62 -10.61
CA ALA A 65 -13.65 12.58 -11.98
C ALA A 65 -14.74 13.02 -13.00
N GLU A 66 -16.01 13.05 -12.59
CA GLU A 66 -17.16 13.42 -13.43
C GLU A 66 -17.47 14.91 -13.39
N GLN A 67 -16.87 15.67 -12.45
CA GLN A 67 -17.15 17.10 -12.30
C GLN A 67 -16.64 17.95 -13.48
N SER A 68 -15.45 17.65 -13.97
CA SER A 68 -14.85 18.31 -15.12
C SER A 68 -13.64 17.54 -15.64
N LYS A 69 -13.18 17.91 -16.84
CA LYS A 69 -11.94 17.37 -17.41
C LYS A 69 -10.73 17.67 -16.51
N GLU A 70 -10.65 18.88 -15.98
CA GLU A 70 -9.55 19.32 -15.10
C GLU A 70 -9.51 18.49 -13.82
N MET A 71 -10.68 18.21 -13.22
CA MET A 71 -10.76 17.38 -12.02
C MET A 71 -10.41 15.92 -12.33
N PHE A 72 -10.85 15.40 -13.47
CA PHE A 72 -10.43 14.06 -13.92
C PHE A 72 -8.91 13.97 -14.07
N GLU A 73 -8.27 14.91 -14.75
CA GLU A 73 -6.82 14.95 -14.96
C GLU A 73 -6.08 15.12 -13.62
N TYR A 74 -6.60 15.94 -12.72
CA TYR A 74 -6.04 16.11 -11.37
C TYR A 74 -6.08 14.81 -10.58
N LEU A 75 -7.23 14.16 -10.47
CA LEU A 75 -7.37 12.89 -9.76
C LEU A 75 -6.53 11.76 -10.40
N LEU A 76 -6.50 11.72 -11.74
CA LEU A 76 -5.67 10.77 -12.48
C LEU A 76 -4.19 10.94 -12.16
N SER A 77 -3.71 12.17 -11.97
CA SER A 77 -2.30 12.49 -11.78
C SER A 77 -1.69 11.81 -10.54
N TYR A 78 -2.49 11.50 -9.52
CA TYR A 78 -2.01 10.85 -8.30
C TYR A 78 -2.78 9.58 -7.92
N SER A 79 -3.76 9.14 -8.71
CA SER A 79 -4.51 7.91 -8.46
C SER A 79 -3.58 6.69 -8.50
N PRO A 80 -3.34 5.98 -7.37
CA PRO A 80 -2.30 4.96 -7.31
C PRO A 80 -2.44 3.87 -8.37
N VAL A 81 -3.62 3.28 -8.52
CA VAL A 81 -3.85 2.18 -9.47
C VAL A 81 -3.56 2.59 -10.93
N HIS A 82 -3.79 3.86 -11.28
CA HIS A 82 -3.60 4.37 -12.64
C HIS A 82 -2.15 4.83 -12.91
N ASN A 83 -1.34 4.98 -11.86
CA ASN A 83 0.05 5.46 -11.96
C ASN A 83 1.10 4.35 -11.78
N VAL A 84 0.68 3.09 -11.69
CA VAL A 84 1.61 1.96 -11.75
C VAL A 84 2.16 1.84 -13.17
N ARG A 85 3.48 1.98 -13.33
CA ARG A 85 4.18 1.96 -14.62
C ARG A 85 4.86 0.62 -14.83
N ALA A 86 4.68 0.05 -16.02
CA ALA A 86 5.36 -1.18 -16.40
C ALA A 86 6.88 -0.96 -16.46
N GLY A 87 7.65 -1.97 -16.05
CA GLY A 87 9.10 -1.92 -16.07
C GLY A 87 9.73 -1.11 -14.92
N THR A 88 8.94 -0.70 -13.93
CA THR A 88 9.43 0.03 -12.77
C THR A 88 9.70 -0.94 -11.61
N ALA A 89 10.87 -0.80 -10.97
CA ALA A 89 11.16 -1.48 -9.72
C ALA A 89 10.52 -0.69 -8.55
N TYR A 90 9.44 -1.25 -7.99
CA TYR A 90 8.79 -0.70 -6.81
C TYR A 90 9.42 -1.25 -5.52
N PRO A 91 9.26 -0.57 -4.36
CA PRO A 91 9.68 -1.10 -3.07
C PRO A 91 8.98 -2.43 -2.75
N ALA A 92 9.56 -3.21 -1.85
CA ALA A 92 8.87 -4.36 -1.28
C ALA A 92 7.51 -3.90 -0.72
N THR A 93 6.42 -4.46 -1.23
CA THR A 93 5.09 -3.93 -0.97
C THR A 93 4.19 -4.98 -0.34
N LEU A 94 3.61 -4.66 0.82
CA LEU A 94 2.55 -5.45 1.44
C LEU A 94 1.28 -4.60 1.51
N VAL A 95 0.35 -4.85 0.60
CA VAL A 95 -1.00 -4.28 0.65
C VAL A 95 -1.83 -5.05 1.67
N THR A 96 -2.53 -4.36 2.58
CA THR A 96 -3.42 -5.02 3.54
C THR A 96 -4.85 -4.52 3.43
N THR A 97 -5.84 -5.42 3.53
CA THR A 97 -7.27 -5.08 3.48
C THR A 97 -8.12 -6.09 4.25
N GLY A 98 -9.33 -5.71 4.64
CA GLY A 98 -10.36 -6.63 5.14
C GLY A 98 -11.32 -7.02 4.02
N ASP A 99 -11.80 -8.26 4.01
CA ASP A 99 -12.70 -8.77 2.98
C ASP A 99 -14.14 -8.21 3.07
N HIS A 100 -14.52 -7.68 4.23
CA HIS A 100 -15.80 -7.04 4.51
C HIS A 100 -15.66 -5.53 4.81
N ASP A 101 -14.61 -4.89 4.29
CA ASP A 101 -14.44 -3.45 4.41
C ASP A 101 -15.49 -2.73 3.55
N ASP A 102 -16.51 -2.17 4.21
CA ASP A 102 -17.60 -1.43 3.59
C ASP A 102 -17.35 0.08 3.53
N ARG A 103 -16.28 0.55 4.18
CA ARG A 103 -15.85 1.96 4.13
C ARG A 103 -14.94 2.21 2.93
N VAL A 104 -13.84 1.45 2.82
CA VAL A 104 -12.95 1.45 1.67
C VAL A 104 -12.92 0.04 1.09
N VAL A 105 -13.82 -0.23 0.14
CA VAL A 105 -14.02 -1.58 -0.37
C VAL A 105 -12.70 -2.23 -0.80
N PRO A 106 -12.51 -3.53 -0.55
CA PRO A 106 -11.27 -4.24 -0.86
C PRO A 106 -10.90 -4.22 -2.35
N ALA A 107 -11.85 -3.88 -3.22
CA ALA A 107 -11.61 -3.68 -4.65
C ALA A 107 -10.48 -2.66 -4.95
N HIS A 108 -10.33 -1.61 -4.13
CA HIS A 108 -9.21 -0.69 -4.23
C HIS A 108 -7.87 -1.41 -4.07
N SER A 109 -7.74 -2.20 -3.02
CA SER A 109 -6.53 -2.96 -2.68
C SER A 109 -6.25 -4.06 -3.71
N PHE A 110 -7.28 -4.80 -4.15
CA PHE A 110 -7.14 -5.86 -5.15
C PHE A 110 -6.67 -5.33 -6.49
N LYS A 111 -7.27 -4.24 -6.98
CA LYS A 111 -6.88 -3.61 -8.24
C LYS A 111 -5.44 -3.11 -8.19
N PHE A 112 -5.07 -2.44 -7.10
CA PHE A 112 -3.72 -1.90 -6.96
C PHE A 112 -2.66 -2.99 -6.84
N ALA A 113 -2.90 -4.03 -6.04
CA ALA A 113 -2.01 -5.17 -5.93
C ALA A 113 -1.84 -5.90 -7.29
N ALA A 114 -2.93 -6.12 -8.01
CA ALA A 114 -2.89 -6.76 -9.33
C ALA A 114 -2.09 -5.92 -10.36
N GLU A 115 -2.29 -4.60 -10.39
CA GLU A 115 -1.52 -3.70 -11.25
C GLU A 115 -0.02 -3.71 -10.91
N LEU A 116 0.31 -3.67 -9.61
CA LEU A 116 1.70 -3.78 -9.17
C LEU A 116 2.32 -5.11 -9.59
N GLN A 117 1.66 -6.23 -9.30
CA GLN A 117 2.14 -7.58 -9.65
C GLN A 117 2.34 -7.77 -11.15
N ALA A 118 1.48 -7.16 -11.97
CA ALA A 118 1.57 -7.25 -13.43
C ALA A 118 2.68 -6.37 -14.04
N LYS A 119 3.05 -5.26 -13.40
CA LYS A 119 3.90 -4.22 -13.98
C LYS A 119 5.25 -4.05 -13.28
N HIS A 120 5.39 -4.55 -12.06
CA HIS A 120 6.64 -4.51 -11.30
C HIS A 120 7.74 -5.28 -12.03
N ALA A 121 8.94 -4.71 -12.09
CA ALA A 121 10.10 -5.31 -12.80
C ALA A 121 11.32 -5.53 -11.87
N GLY A 122 11.17 -5.35 -10.57
CA GLY A 122 12.21 -5.61 -9.58
C GLY A 122 12.08 -7.01 -8.95
N ASP A 123 13.04 -7.37 -8.11
CA ASP A 123 13.04 -8.63 -7.36
C ASP A 123 12.28 -8.52 -6.02
N ALA A 124 11.91 -7.31 -5.61
CA ALA A 124 11.22 -7.07 -4.35
C ALA A 124 9.78 -7.65 -4.40
N PRO A 125 9.29 -8.31 -3.36
CA PRO A 125 7.97 -8.93 -3.37
C PRO A 125 6.85 -7.89 -3.37
N VAL A 126 5.78 -8.20 -4.11
CA VAL A 126 4.50 -7.48 -4.07
C VAL A 126 3.43 -8.45 -3.61
N LEU A 127 3.00 -8.30 -2.37
CA LEU A 127 2.05 -9.18 -1.70
C LEU A 127 0.78 -8.42 -1.31
N ILE A 128 -0.31 -9.16 -1.19
CA ILE A 128 -1.55 -8.69 -0.57
C ILE A 128 -1.96 -9.62 0.56
N ARG A 129 -2.25 -9.07 1.73
CA ARG A 129 -2.82 -9.76 2.87
C ARG A 129 -4.27 -9.36 3.04
N VAL A 130 -5.16 -10.34 2.97
CA VAL A 130 -6.60 -10.15 3.14
C VAL A 130 -7.02 -10.74 4.49
N GLU A 131 -7.48 -9.91 5.41
CA GLU A 131 -8.07 -10.37 6.67
C GLU A 131 -9.50 -10.82 6.43
N LYS A 132 -9.80 -12.08 6.79
CA LYS A 132 -11.14 -12.66 6.64
C LYS A 132 -12.07 -12.15 7.74
N ASP A 133 -13.34 -11.99 7.41
CA ASP A 133 -14.37 -11.53 8.33
C ASP A 133 -13.93 -10.25 9.05
N ALA A 134 -13.39 -9.29 8.32
CA ALA A 134 -12.86 -8.04 8.86
C ALA A 134 -13.28 -6.84 8.01
N GLY A 135 -13.71 -5.78 8.70
CA GLY A 135 -14.05 -4.49 8.11
C GLY A 135 -12.84 -3.55 8.04
N HIS A 136 -13.11 -2.23 8.15
CA HIS A 136 -12.10 -1.17 8.04
C HIS A 136 -11.13 -1.09 9.24
N GLY A 137 -11.29 -1.94 10.24
CA GLY A 137 -10.43 -2.00 11.43
C GLY A 137 -11.17 -1.82 12.75
N ALA A 138 -12.26 -1.05 12.79
CA ALA A 138 -13.06 -0.91 14.00
C ALA A 138 -13.71 -2.26 14.37
N GLY A 139 -13.62 -2.62 15.67
CA GLY A 139 -14.19 -3.87 16.18
C GLY A 139 -13.40 -5.13 15.84
N THR A 140 -12.21 -5.01 15.23
CA THR A 140 -11.35 -6.15 14.95
C THR A 140 -10.86 -6.79 16.27
N PRO A 141 -10.99 -8.13 16.46
CA PRO A 141 -10.47 -8.81 17.62
C PRO A 141 -8.96 -8.58 17.83
N THR A 142 -8.53 -8.47 19.08
CA THR A 142 -7.14 -8.22 19.43
C THR A 142 -6.18 -9.26 18.84
N SER A 143 -6.57 -10.54 18.79
CA SER A 143 -5.75 -11.59 18.16
C SER A 143 -5.47 -11.31 16.70
N LYS A 144 -6.47 -10.92 15.91
CA LYS A 144 -6.30 -10.55 14.50
C LYS A 144 -5.41 -9.32 14.33
N ILE A 145 -5.50 -8.36 15.26
CA ILE A 145 -4.63 -7.18 15.26
C ILE A 145 -3.17 -7.60 15.51
N ILE A 146 -2.94 -8.49 16.46
CA ILE A 146 -1.59 -9.02 16.76
C ILE A 146 -1.03 -9.74 15.52
N ASP A 147 -1.79 -10.64 14.92
CA ASP A 147 -1.38 -11.39 13.73
C ASP A 147 -1.06 -10.45 12.56
N LEU A 148 -1.91 -9.44 12.32
CA LEU A 148 -1.67 -8.43 11.29
C LEU A 148 -0.34 -7.69 11.53
N TYR A 149 -0.10 -7.23 12.76
CA TYR A 149 1.14 -6.50 13.08
C TYR A 149 2.36 -7.41 13.06
N ALA A 150 2.23 -8.67 13.44
CA ALA A 150 3.32 -9.65 13.33
C ALA A 150 3.74 -9.82 11.86
N ASP A 151 2.77 -10.02 10.95
CA ASP A 151 3.05 -10.15 9.51
C ASP A 151 3.66 -8.87 8.92
N VAL A 152 3.09 -7.70 9.26
CA VAL A 152 3.58 -6.40 8.79
C VAL A 152 5.01 -6.13 9.26
N LEU A 153 5.32 -6.41 10.53
CA LEU A 153 6.68 -6.20 11.08
C LEU A 153 7.66 -7.21 10.52
N ALA A 154 7.28 -8.49 10.42
CA ALA A 154 8.12 -9.53 9.83
C ALA A 154 8.47 -9.18 8.37
N PHE A 155 7.47 -8.78 7.56
CA PHE A 155 7.69 -8.32 6.20
C PHE A 155 8.62 -7.10 6.15
N THR A 156 8.38 -6.12 7.01
CA THR A 156 9.17 -4.89 7.05
C THR A 156 10.64 -5.18 7.36
N PHE A 157 10.91 -5.94 8.42
CA PHE A 157 12.29 -6.26 8.80
C PHE A 157 13.00 -7.14 7.79
N ALA A 158 12.29 -8.09 7.16
CA ALA A 158 12.88 -8.93 6.12
C ALA A 158 13.35 -8.15 4.88
N HIS A 159 12.74 -6.97 4.60
CA HIS A 159 13.02 -6.21 3.39
C HIS A 159 13.69 -4.84 3.64
N MET A 160 13.93 -4.50 4.90
CA MET A 160 14.75 -3.33 5.28
C MET A 160 16.14 -3.72 5.76
N ALA A 161 16.36 -4.97 6.16
CA ALA A 161 17.67 -5.41 6.62
C ALA A 161 18.67 -5.42 5.47
N ASP A 162 19.85 -4.87 5.72
CA ASP A 162 20.98 -5.05 4.83
C ASP A 162 21.31 -6.57 4.77
N PRO A 163 21.38 -7.20 3.59
CA PRO A 163 21.78 -8.61 3.48
C PRO A 163 23.13 -8.93 4.13
N ALA A 164 24.00 -7.92 4.31
CA ALA A 164 25.27 -8.05 5.02
C ALA A 164 25.13 -8.09 6.56
N GLU A 165 24.00 -7.68 7.12
CA GLU A 165 23.70 -7.69 8.56
C GLU A 165 22.77 -8.85 8.98
N ALA A 166 22.39 -9.75 8.07
CA ALA A 166 21.69 -10.96 8.44
C ALA A 166 22.62 -11.78 9.38
N PRO A 167 22.18 -12.16 10.59
CA PRO A 167 23.02 -12.94 11.49
C PRO A 167 23.44 -14.22 10.77
N ASN A 168 24.73 -14.42 10.59
CA ASN A 168 25.34 -15.68 10.17
C ASN A 168 25.01 -16.73 11.23
N GLY A 169 23.94 -17.47 11.09
CA GLY A 169 23.61 -18.49 12.06
C GLY A 169 22.20 -19.04 12.00
N ALA A 170 21.81 -19.59 10.90
CA ALA A 170 20.79 -20.65 10.85
C ALA A 170 21.02 -21.52 9.61
N LYS A 171 22.26 -21.95 9.43
CA LYS A 171 22.53 -23.15 8.64
C LYS A 171 22.84 -24.26 9.64
N ASP A 172 22.10 -25.34 9.47
CA ASP A 172 22.29 -26.63 10.12
C ASP A 172 21.84 -26.72 11.59
N GLU A 173 20.55 -27.05 11.74
CA GLU A 173 20.11 -28.13 12.64
C GLU A 173 18.67 -28.51 12.30
N ILE A 174 18.51 -29.40 11.34
CA ILE A 174 17.49 -30.46 11.32
C ILE A 174 18.16 -31.69 10.70
#